data_29a5991bfbcaab8afdfe476525116eae
#
_entry.id   29a5991bfbcaab8afdfe476525116eae
#
_cell.length_a   1.000
_cell.length_b   1.000
_cell.length_c   1.000
_cell.angle_alpha   90.00
_cell.angle_beta   90.00
_cell.angle_gamma   90.00
#
_symmetry.space_group_name_H-M   'P 1'
#
loop_
_entity.id
_entity.type
_entity.pdbx_description
1 polymer ?
#
loop_
_entity_poly.entity_id
_entity_poly.type
_entity_poly.pdbx_seq_one_letter_code
_entity_poly.pdbx_strand_id
1 'polypeptide(L)'
;RYALRVMIDLAEHRTEKYVPLKEVAARQEISEKYLENILKVLVQNGFLEGLRGKGGGYRLTREPDQYTVGEILTLTEGSLAPVSCLAQGAAPCRRMSSCRTYDMWKGLDDLIEDYFGKITLADLAAPDEAGNDYVI
;
A
#
# COMPACT_ATOMS: atom_id res chain seq x y z
N ARG A 1 4.74 4.53 -1.81
CA ARG A 1 5.84 3.56 -1.95
C ARG A 1 6.38 3.11 -0.61
N TYR A 2 6.71 4.05 0.26
CA TYR A 2 7.18 3.72 1.60
C TYR A 2 6.11 3.00 2.42
N ALA A 3 4.84 3.35 2.24
CA ALA A 3 3.75 2.67 2.93
C ALA A 3 3.71 1.18 2.56
N LEU A 4 3.94 0.85 1.30
CA LEU A 4 3.98 -0.54 0.86
C LEU A 4 5.14 -1.28 1.52
N ARG A 5 6.32 -0.66 1.59
CA ARG A 5 7.49 -1.23 2.28
C ARG A 5 7.19 -1.48 3.76
N VAL A 6 6.52 -0.54 4.42
CA VAL A 6 6.14 -0.67 5.83
C VAL A 6 5.15 -1.81 6.03
N MET A 7 4.16 -1.93 5.17
CA MET A 7 3.19 -3.03 5.25
C MET A 7 3.86 -4.39 5.05
N ILE A 8 4.81 -4.47 4.11
CA ILE A 8 5.58 -5.70 3.89
C ILE A 8 6.42 -6.04 5.13
N ASP A 9 7.08 -5.04 5.71
CA ASP A 9 7.88 -5.23 6.92
C ASP A 9 7.03 -5.81 8.06
N LEU A 10 5.85 -5.24 8.29
CA LEU A 10 4.94 -5.71 9.33
C LEU A 10 4.42 -7.12 9.04
N ALA A 11 4.22 -7.46 7.78
CA ALA A 11 3.81 -8.80 7.40
C ALA A 11 4.93 -9.82 7.64
N GLU A 12 6.17 -9.46 7.31
CA GLU A 12 7.33 -10.33 7.47
C GLU A 12 7.72 -10.56 8.93
N HIS A 13 7.42 -9.60 9.79
CA HIS A 13 7.74 -9.67 11.21
C HIS A 13 6.51 -9.89 12.08
N ARG A 14 5.47 -10.42 11.48
CA ARG A 14 4.19 -10.63 12.15
C ARG A 14 4.31 -11.67 13.26
N THR A 15 3.84 -11.27 14.44
CA THR A 15 3.70 -12.15 15.60
C THR A 15 2.37 -11.79 16.27
N GLU A 16 2.09 -12.36 17.43
CA GLU A 16 0.92 -11.98 18.20
C GLU A 16 1.09 -10.61 18.87
N LYS A 17 2.32 -10.08 18.86
CA LYS A 17 2.64 -8.80 19.49
C LYS A 17 2.65 -7.68 18.47
N TYR A 18 2.62 -6.46 18.99
CA TYR A 18 2.80 -5.27 18.19
C TYR A 18 4.28 -5.07 17.84
N VAL A 19 4.56 -4.60 16.65
CA VAL A 19 5.93 -4.31 16.22
C VAL A 19 6.24 -2.84 16.54
N PRO A 20 7.27 -2.57 17.35
CA PRO A 20 7.62 -1.19 17.70
C PRO A 20 8.02 -0.35 16.47
N LEU A 21 7.60 0.91 16.49
CA LEU A 21 7.92 1.86 15.43
C LEU A 21 9.42 1.95 15.17
N LYS A 22 10.23 1.96 16.23
CA LYS A 22 11.68 2.07 16.11
C LYS A 22 12.30 0.94 15.31
N GLU A 23 11.78 -0.26 15.47
CA GLU A 23 12.28 -1.43 14.73
C GLU A 23 11.99 -1.32 13.24
N VAL A 24 10.77 -0.91 12.91
CA VAL A 24 10.39 -0.72 11.50
C VAL A 24 11.22 0.40 10.88
N ALA A 25 11.36 1.51 11.59
CA ALA A 25 12.14 2.65 11.12
C ALA A 25 13.59 2.26 10.83
N ALA A 26 14.19 1.49 11.73
CA ALA A 26 15.58 1.03 11.57
C ALA A 26 15.73 0.09 10.38
N ARG A 27 14.85 -0.90 10.25
CA ARG A 27 14.93 -1.86 9.14
C ARG A 27 14.70 -1.20 7.78
N GLN A 28 13.77 -0.25 7.70
CA GLN A 28 13.43 0.41 6.45
C GLN A 28 14.26 1.66 6.18
N GLU A 29 15.13 2.04 7.12
CA GLU A 29 15.96 3.24 7.00
C GLU A 29 15.14 4.50 6.72
N ILE A 30 14.06 4.66 7.49
CA ILE A 30 13.15 5.80 7.40
C ILE A 30 13.17 6.51 8.76
N SER A 31 13.08 7.85 8.75
CA SER A 31 12.98 8.58 10.01
C SER A 31 11.70 8.18 10.76
N GLU A 32 11.78 8.15 12.08
CA GLU A 32 10.63 7.80 12.91
C GLU A 32 9.46 8.75 12.69
N LYS A 33 9.75 10.02 12.50
CA LYS A 33 8.71 11.03 12.28
C LYS A 33 7.97 10.82 10.96
N TYR A 34 8.71 10.54 9.90
CA TYR A 34 8.11 10.27 8.60
C TYR A 34 7.27 8.99 8.65
N LEU A 35 7.79 7.97 9.31
CA LEU A 35 7.10 6.71 9.50
C LEU A 35 5.80 6.89 10.31
N GLU A 36 5.82 7.71 11.36
CA GLU A 36 4.62 8.02 12.14
C GLU A 36 3.50 8.55 11.26
N ASN A 37 3.82 9.44 10.34
CA ASN A 37 2.83 10.03 9.43
C ASN A 37 2.20 8.97 8.52
N ILE A 38 3.02 8.05 8.02
CA ILE A 38 2.53 6.94 7.19
C ILE A 38 1.62 6.02 8.00
N LEU A 39 2.08 5.63 9.18
CA LEU A 39 1.35 4.72 10.06
C LEU A 39 0.02 5.31 10.52
N LYS A 40 0.00 6.61 10.76
CA LYS A 40 -1.24 7.31 11.15
C LYS A 40 -2.33 7.15 10.10
N VAL A 41 -1.98 7.34 8.84
CA VAL A 41 -2.94 7.18 7.73
C VAL A 41 -3.44 5.74 7.66
N LEU A 42 -2.55 4.78 7.80
CA LEU A 42 -2.89 3.35 7.74
C LEU A 42 -3.81 2.94 8.90
N VAL A 43 -3.53 3.45 10.11
CA VAL A 43 -4.36 3.18 11.28
C VAL A 43 -5.75 3.83 11.13
N GLN A 44 -5.79 5.09 10.70
CA GLN A 44 -7.05 5.81 10.52
C GLN A 44 -7.99 5.13 9.53
N ASN A 45 -7.44 4.41 8.57
CA ASN A 45 -8.23 3.73 7.55
C ASN A 45 -8.39 2.22 7.81
N GLY A 46 -8.05 1.79 9.01
CA GLY A 46 -8.30 0.41 9.43
C GLY A 46 -7.35 -0.64 8.87
N PHE A 47 -6.26 -0.22 8.23
CA PHE A 47 -5.28 -1.17 7.66
C PHE A 47 -4.35 -1.71 8.72
N LEU A 48 -4.12 -0.95 9.77
CA LEU A 48 -3.28 -1.33 10.89
C LEU A 48 -4.00 -0.98 12.19
N GLU A 49 -3.57 -1.61 13.29
CA GLU A 49 -3.94 -1.16 14.61
C GLU A 49 -2.68 -0.82 15.38
N GLY A 50 -2.78 0.20 16.22
CA GLY A 50 -1.66 0.68 17.03
C GLY A 50 -1.96 0.56 18.50
N LEU A 51 -0.91 0.38 19.29
CA LEU A 51 -0.98 0.35 20.75
C LEU A 51 0.09 1.26 21.30
N ARG A 52 -0.30 2.16 22.19
CA ARG A 52 0.64 3.07 22.86
C ARG A 52 1.23 2.42 24.09
N GLY A 53 2.40 2.89 24.50
CA GLY A 53 3.04 2.52 25.75
C GLY A 53 3.95 1.32 25.62
N LYS A 54 4.24 0.71 26.77
CA LYS A 54 5.14 -0.42 26.86
C LYS A 54 4.56 -1.63 26.13
N GLY A 55 5.35 -2.26 25.29
CA GLY A 55 4.90 -3.36 24.43
C GLY A 55 4.06 -2.91 23.26
N GLY A 56 3.99 -1.59 23.03
CA GLY A 56 3.21 -1.03 21.95
C GLY A 56 3.91 -1.04 20.60
N GLY A 57 3.20 -0.57 19.60
CA GLY A 57 3.66 -0.55 18.23
C GLY A 57 2.49 -0.71 17.29
N TYR A 58 2.71 -1.43 16.21
CA TYR A 58 1.71 -1.58 15.14
C TYR A 58 1.62 -3.02 14.69
N ARG A 59 0.45 -3.42 14.23
CA ARG A 59 0.25 -4.75 13.64
C ARG A 59 -0.86 -4.72 12.60
N LEU A 60 -0.86 -5.73 11.75
CA LEU A 60 -1.87 -5.89 10.70
C LEU A 60 -3.24 -6.19 11.33
N THR A 61 -4.30 -5.68 10.70
CA THR A 61 -5.68 -5.98 11.08
C THR A 61 -6.28 -7.15 10.30
N ARG A 62 -5.58 -7.58 9.25
CA ARG A 62 -6.02 -8.67 8.37
C ARG A 62 -4.85 -9.60 8.10
N GLU A 63 -5.15 -10.77 7.56
CA GLU A 63 -4.10 -11.65 7.04
C GLU A 63 -3.43 -10.99 5.83
N PRO A 64 -2.13 -11.22 5.60
CA PRO A 64 -1.43 -10.57 4.47
C PRO A 64 -2.06 -10.81 3.10
N ASP A 65 -2.70 -11.96 2.88
CA ASP A 65 -3.36 -12.24 1.61
C ASP A 65 -4.70 -11.49 1.44
N GLN A 66 -5.12 -10.77 2.47
CA GLN A 66 -6.35 -9.97 2.45
C GLN A 66 -6.10 -8.50 2.10
N TYR A 67 -4.85 -8.12 1.86
CA TYR A 67 -4.50 -6.77 1.38
C TYR A 67 -4.03 -6.87 -0.06
N THR A 68 -4.54 -5.99 -0.91
CA THR A 68 -4.00 -5.86 -2.26
C THR A 68 -3.03 -4.69 -2.34
N VAL A 69 -2.06 -4.79 -3.23
CA VAL A 69 -1.13 -3.69 -3.49
C VAL A 69 -1.91 -2.46 -3.95
N GLY A 70 -2.94 -2.68 -4.77
CA GLY A 70 -3.77 -1.59 -5.29
C GLY A 70 -4.43 -0.77 -4.19
N GLU A 71 -5.03 -1.41 -3.19
CA GLU A 71 -5.70 -0.66 -2.12
C GLU A 71 -4.70 0.10 -1.24
N ILE A 72 -3.53 -0.47 -0.99
CA ILE A 72 -2.51 0.21 -0.19
C ILE A 72 -1.98 1.45 -0.92
N LEU A 73 -1.65 1.32 -2.20
CA LEU A 73 -1.16 2.42 -3.00
C LEU A 73 -2.22 3.50 -3.21
N THR A 74 -3.46 3.11 -3.46
CA THR A 74 -4.56 4.06 -3.64
C THR A 74 -4.78 4.88 -2.37
N LEU A 75 -4.73 4.24 -1.21
CA LEU A 75 -4.90 4.93 0.07
C LEU A 75 -3.81 5.98 0.31
N THR A 76 -2.57 5.64 0.01
CA THR A 76 -1.42 6.46 0.39
C THR A 76 -0.94 7.41 -0.70
N GLU A 77 -1.14 7.05 -1.96
CA GLU A 77 -0.72 7.88 -3.10
C GLU A 77 -1.89 8.67 -3.69
N GLY A 78 -3.11 8.35 -3.30
CA GLY A 78 -4.31 8.89 -3.89
C GLY A 78 -4.69 8.10 -5.13
N SER A 79 -4.72 8.75 -6.30
CA SER A 79 -5.06 8.08 -7.54
C SER A 79 -3.85 7.44 -8.19
N LEU A 80 -4.02 6.26 -8.78
CA LEU A 80 -3.01 5.61 -9.61
C LEU A 80 -3.28 5.83 -11.10
N ALA A 81 -4.26 6.67 -11.42
CA ALA A 81 -4.63 6.95 -12.80
C ALA A 81 -3.47 7.61 -13.55
N PRO A 82 -3.20 7.20 -14.81
CA PRO A 82 -2.09 7.76 -15.59
C PRO A 82 -2.30 9.21 -16.00
N VAL A 83 -3.55 9.67 -16.01
CA VAL A 83 -3.89 11.07 -16.32
C VAL A 83 -4.94 11.57 -15.35
N SER A 84 -4.95 12.87 -15.08
CA SER A 84 -5.81 13.46 -14.07
C SER A 84 -7.31 13.30 -14.34
N CYS A 85 -7.71 13.25 -15.60
CA CYS A 85 -9.14 13.11 -15.94
C CYS A 85 -9.71 11.73 -15.60
N LEU A 86 -8.86 10.73 -15.36
CA LEU A 86 -9.26 9.39 -14.95
C LEU A 86 -9.12 9.18 -13.46
N ALA A 87 -8.61 10.17 -12.73
CA ALA A 87 -8.45 10.07 -11.28
C ALA A 87 -9.81 9.91 -10.60
N GLN A 88 -9.84 9.13 -9.54
CA GLN A 88 -11.05 8.93 -8.76
C GLN A 88 -11.56 10.26 -8.24
N GLY A 89 -12.84 10.54 -8.46
CA GLY A 89 -13.45 11.80 -8.03
C GLY A 89 -13.17 12.98 -8.94
N ALA A 90 -12.45 12.78 -10.05
CA ALA A 90 -12.17 13.86 -10.99
C ALA A 90 -13.43 14.29 -11.73
N ALA A 91 -13.53 15.58 -12.01
CA ALA A 91 -14.61 16.09 -12.86
C ALA A 91 -14.43 15.56 -14.28
N PRO A 92 -15.53 15.35 -15.03
CA PRO A 92 -15.43 14.92 -16.42
C PRO A 92 -14.58 15.89 -17.24
N CYS A 93 -13.69 15.33 -18.06
CA CYS A 93 -12.84 16.15 -18.93
C CYS A 93 -13.69 16.84 -20.01
N ARG A 94 -13.43 18.13 -20.21
CA ARG A 94 -14.15 18.92 -21.18
C ARG A 94 -13.98 18.38 -22.62
N ARG A 95 -12.91 17.65 -22.87
CA ARG A 95 -12.59 17.09 -24.18
C ARG A 95 -12.88 15.59 -24.29
N MET A 96 -13.57 15.02 -23.32
CA MET A 96 -13.79 13.57 -23.28
C MET A 96 -14.38 13.03 -24.59
N SER A 97 -15.38 13.69 -25.14
CA SER A 97 -16.05 13.24 -26.36
C SER A 97 -15.19 13.36 -27.63
N SER A 98 -14.15 14.19 -27.60
CA SER A 98 -13.28 14.44 -28.75
C SER A 98 -11.82 14.09 -28.46
N CYS A 99 -11.51 13.55 -27.28
CA CYS A 99 -10.15 13.24 -26.90
C CYS A 99 -9.65 12.01 -27.67
N ARG A 100 -8.62 12.21 -28.47
CA ARG A 100 -8.04 11.14 -29.30
C ARG A 100 -7.27 10.10 -28.49
N THR A 101 -6.85 10.44 -27.27
CA THR A 101 -6.02 9.57 -26.44
C THR A 101 -6.78 8.98 -25.25
N TYR A 102 -8.05 9.31 -25.09
CA TYR A 102 -8.84 8.85 -23.94
C TYR A 102 -8.87 7.34 -23.82
N ASP A 103 -9.22 6.64 -24.90
CA ASP A 103 -9.33 5.17 -24.86
C ASP A 103 -7.99 4.51 -24.52
N MET A 104 -6.90 5.07 -25.03
CA MET A 104 -5.56 4.58 -24.73
C MET A 104 -5.26 4.72 -23.22
N TRP A 105 -5.50 5.91 -22.67
CA TRP A 105 -5.24 6.15 -21.24
C TRP A 105 -6.17 5.33 -20.36
N LYS A 106 -7.43 5.19 -20.75
CA LYS A 106 -8.39 4.36 -20.02
C LYS A 106 -7.96 2.89 -20.02
N GLY A 107 -7.46 2.41 -21.15
CA GLY A 107 -6.90 1.05 -21.23
C GLY A 107 -5.73 0.84 -20.29
N LEU A 108 -4.81 1.80 -20.23
CA LEU A 108 -3.69 1.74 -19.30
C LEU A 108 -4.15 1.78 -17.85
N ASP A 109 -5.12 2.65 -17.54
CA ASP A 109 -5.69 2.73 -16.20
C ASP A 109 -6.29 1.39 -15.76
N ASP A 110 -7.04 0.75 -16.65
CA ASP A 110 -7.62 -0.56 -16.38
C ASP A 110 -6.55 -1.63 -16.15
N LEU A 111 -5.45 -1.59 -16.90
CA LEU A 111 -4.33 -2.49 -16.71
C LEU A 111 -3.64 -2.28 -15.36
N ILE A 112 -3.47 -1.03 -14.94
CA ILE A 112 -2.87 -0.69 -13.64
C ILE A 112 -3.75 -1.24 -12.50
N GLU A 113 -5.05 -0.97 -12.55
CA GLU A 113 -5.99 -1.45 -11.55
C GLU A 113 -6.02 -2.98 -11.46
N ASP A 114 -6.07 -3.62 -12.62
CA ASP A 114 -6.11 -5.07 -12.69
C ASP A 114 -4.83 -5.70 -12.15
N TYR A 115 -3.70 -5.17 -12.57
CA TYR A 115 -2.39 -5.66 -12.15
C TYR A 115 -2.19 -5.57 -10.64
N PHE A 116 -2.38 -4.38 -10.08
CA PHE A 116 -2.19 -4.18 -8.64
C PHE A 116 -3.31 -4.81 -7.79
N GLY A 117 -4.48 -5.03 -8.37
CA GLY A 117 -5.57 -5.70 -7.69
C GLY A 117 -5.36 -7.21 -7.52
N LYS A 118 -4.44 -7.78 -8.28
CA LYS A 118 -4.12 -9.20 -8.23
C LYS A 118 -2.94 -9.53 -7.31
N ILE A 119 -2.14 -8.54 -6.94
CA ILE A 119 -0.97 -8.75 -6.10
C ILE A 119 -1.37 -8.49 -4.65
N THR A 120 -1.14 -9.44 -3.78
CA THR A 120 -1.43 -9.30 -2.36
C THR A 120 -0.17 -8.98 -1.58
N LEU A 121 -0.34 -8.53 -0.35
CA LEU A 121 0.78 -8.30 0.55
C LEU A 121 1.54 -9.60 0.79
N ALA A 122 0.83 -10.71 0.89
CA ALA A 122 1.43 -12.03 1.06
C ALA A 122 2.34 -12.41 -0.11
N ASP A 123 1.99 -12.01 -1.33
CA ASP A 123 2.81 -12.27 -2.52
C ASP A 123 4.17 -11.58 -2.43
N LEU A 124 4.23 -10.42 -1.80
CA LEU A 124 5.45 -9.61 -1.72
C LEU A 124 6.26 -9.88 -0.45
N ALA A 125 5.63 -10.36 0.61
CA ALA A 125 6.33 -10.66 1.85
C ALA A 125 7.22 -11.89 1.67
N ALA A 126 8.43 -11.84 2.23
CA ALA A 126 9.35 -12.96 2.14
C ALA A 126 8.81 -14.15 2.94
N PRO A 127 8.87 -15.37 2.39
CA PRO A 127 8.53 -16.57 3.16
C PRO A 127 9.63 -16.83 4.20
N ASP A 128 9.25 -17.47 5.32
CA ASP A 128 10.16 -17.69 6.44
C ASP A 128 11.37 -18.54 6.08
N GLU A 129 11.24 -19.48 5.17
CA GLU A 129 12.29 -20.48 4.90
C GLU A 129 12.66 -20.63 3.44
N ALA A 130 11.79 -20.33 2.53
CA ALA A 130 12.07 -20.48 1.10
C ALA A 130 12.29 -19.13 0.47
N GLY A 131 13.11 -19.08 -0.54
CA GLY A 131 13.26 -17.87 -1.33
C GLY A 131 11.91 -17.46 -1.92
N ASN A 132 11.72 -16.19 -2.06
CA ASN A 132 10.54 -15.67 -2.71
C ASN A 132 10.69 -15.82 -4.22
N ASP A 133 9.84 -16.64 -4.82
CA ASP A 133 9.88 -16.89 -6.27
C ASP A 133 9.14 -15.82 -7.07
N TYR A 134 8.55 -14.86 -6.39
CA TYR A 134 7.81 -13.81 -7.06
C TYR A 134 8.77 -12.83 -7.72
N VAL A 135 8.62 -12.68 -9.05
CA VAL A 135 9.45 -11.78 -9.84
C VAL A 135 8.55 -10.68 -10.40
N ILE A 136 8.92 -9.47 -10.10
CA ILE A 136 8.17 -8.29 -10.54
C ILE A 136 8.75 -7.75 -11.85
#